data_c03afb15994b07bf0a0f1fa7b9f2e8b7
#
_entry.id   c03afb15994b07bf0a0f1fa7b9f2e8b7
#
_cell.length_a   1.000
_cell.length_b   1.000
_cell.length_c   1.000
_cell.angle_alpha   90.00
_cell.angle_beta   90.00
_cell.angle_gamma   90.00
#
_symmetry.space_group_name_H-M   'P 1'
#
loop_
_entity.id
_entity.type
_entity.pdbx_description
1 polymer ?
#
loop_
_entity_poly.entity_id
_entity_poly.type
_entity_poly.pdbx_seq_one_letter_code
_entity_poly.pdbx_strand_id
1 'polypeptide(L)'
;LFSRIHGMSKSEAGVSFGTIVLIAGSFGVMFGAWLASQFDKRGHTDSYVRAIFLTTLIAIPLMVAAPLTGSAEWNLILLWPGMAMAGSFLGVLAVSIVVITPNEMRGQVTAVYLFVTNILGMAIGTTVLAALTDFFFKDDNLLHYSVATVCALFYPLAAVFFWFSMPAY
;
A
#
# COMPACT_ATOMS: atom_id res chain seq x y z
N LEU A 1 -9.63 -5.70 -12.82
CA LEU A 1 -10.74 -5.93 -11.93
C LEU A 1 -11.99 -5.19 -12.43
N PHE A 2 -12.03 -3.84 -12.39
CA PHE A 2 -13.20 -3.03 -12.72
C PHE A 2 -13.80 -3.30 -14.12
N SER A 3 -12.98 -3.42 -15.14
CA SER A 3 -13.47 -3.68 -16.50
C SER A 3 -13.90 -5.15 -16.73
N ARG A 4 -13.30 -6.10 -16.03
CA ARG A 4 -13.59 -7.53 -16.21
C ARG A 4 -14.77 -8.01 -15.37
N ILE A 5 -14.90 -7.50 -14.13
CA ILE A 5 -15.92 -7.97 -13.18
C ILE A 5 -17.14 -7.06 -13.14
N HIS A 6 -16.92 -5.75 -13.20
CA HIS A 6 -18.00 -4.75 -13.06
C HIS A 6 -18.46 -4.12 -14.39
N GLY A 7 -17.93 -4.59 -15.55
CA GLY A 7 -18.36 -4.11 -16.87
C GLY A 7 -18.06 -2.64 -17.17
N MET A 8 -17.27 -1.96 -16.33
CA MET A 8 -16.87 -0.56 -16.56
C MET A 8 -15.97 -0.46 -17.80
N SER A 9 -16.09 0.63 -18.56
CA SER A 9 -15.15 0.89 -19.66
C SER A 9 -13.72 1.06 -19.09
N LYS A 10 -12.71 0.68 -19.89
CA LYS A 10 -11.30 0.79 -19.47
C LYS A 10 -10.93 2.24 -19.12
N SER A 11 -11.54 3.21 -19.82
CA SER A 11 -11.33 4.63 -19.57
C SER A 11 -11.92 5.07 -18.22
N GLU A 12 -13.17 4.72 -17.94
CA GLU A 12 -13.84 5.07 -16.69
C GLU A 12 -13.14 4.43 -15.48
N ALA A 13 -12.77 3.15 -15.57
CA ALA A 13 -12.01 2.46 -14.54
C ALA A 13 -10.64 3.13 -14.29
N GLY A 14 -9.96 3.54 -15.38
CA GLY A 14 -8.67 4.24 -15.28
C GLY A 14 -8.79 5.61 -14.63
N VAL A 15 -9.77 6.40 -15.01
CA VAL A 15 -10.02 7.74 -14.44
C VAL A 15 -10.41 7.62 -12.96
N SER A 16 -11.34 6.74 -12.62
CA SER A 16 -11.78 6.54 -11.24
C SER A 16 -10.62 6.09 -10.34
N PHE A 17 -9.88 5.07 -10.75
CA PHE A 17 -8.73 4.59 -10.00
C PHE A 17 -7.60 5.63 -9.93
N GLY A 18 -7.29 6.30 -11.03
CA GLY A 18 -6.29 7.37 -11.08
C GLY A 18 -6.63 8.53 -10.15
N THR A 19 -7.90 8.93 -10.09
CA THR A 19 -8.38 9.98 -9.17
C THR A 19 -8.22 9.55 -7.70
N ILE A 20 -8.57 8.29 -7.38
CA ILE A 20 -8.38 7.75 -6.04
C ILE A 20 -6.90 7.76 -5.65
N VAL A 21 -6.03 7.27 -6.51
CA VAL A 21 -4.57 7.25 -6.25
C VAL A 21 -4.03 8.67 -6.05
N LEU A 22 -4.45 9.61 -6.90
CA LEU A 22 -3.99 11.00 -6.83
C LEU A 22 -4.43 11.68 -5.53
N ILE A 23 -5.72 11.63 -5.22
CA ILE A 23 -6.27 12.37 -4.07
C ILE A 23 -6.00 11.61 -2.76
N ALA A 24 -6.45 10.35 -2.66
CA ALA A 24 -6.31 9.57 -1.44
C ALA A 24 -4.85 9.23 -1.16
N GLY A 25 -4.05 8.92 -2.18
CA GLY A 25 -2.62 8.68 -2.03
C GLY A 25 -1.88 9.90 -1.51
N SER A 26 -2.11 11.08 -2.08
CA SER A 26 -1.50 12.34 -1.63
C SER A 26 -1.92 12.69 -0.19
N PHE A 27 -3.21 12.56 0.13
CA PHE A 27 -3.70 12.73 1.49
C PHE A 27 -3.03 11.74 2.45
N GLY A 28 -2.88 10.49 2.03
CA GLY A 28 -2.21 9.45 2.79
C GLY A 28 -0.77 9.80 3.15
N VAL A 29 0.01 10.29 2.20
CA VAL A 29 1.40 10.74 2.45
C VAL A 29 1.43 11.81 3.55
N MET A 30 0.55 12.81 3.47
CA MET A 30 0.45 13.87 4.47
C MET A 30 0.00 13.32 5.83
N PHE A 31 -0.99 12.45 5.84
CA PHE A 31 -1.50 11.80 7.06
C PHE A 31 -0.44 10.95 7.74
N GLY A 32 0.32 10.17 6.98
CA GLY A 32 1.43 9.36 7.52
C GLY A 32 2.51 10.21 8.17
N ALA A 33 2.94 11.28 7.50
CA ALA A 33 3.92 12.22 8.05
C ALA A 33 3.41 12.90 9.33
N TRP A 34 2.15 13.33 9.35
CA TRP A 34 1.50 13.89 10.52
C TRP A 34 1.46 12.88 11.68
N LEU A 35 1.07 11.64 11.40
CA LEU A 35 0.99 10.57 12.40
C LEU A 35 2.36 10.27 13.00
N ALA A 36 3.40 10.15 12.18
CA ALA A 36 4.78 9.97 12.63
C ALA A 36 5.22 11.12 13.54
N SER A 37 4.92 12.38 13.16
CA SER A 37 5.20 13.56 13.97
C SER A 37 4.46 13.54 15.31
N GLN A 38 3.25 13.00 15.40
CA GLN A 38 2.54 12.87 16.67
C GLN A 38 3.19 11.85 17.62
N PHE A 39 3.71 10.74 17.08
CA PHE A 39 4.47 9.78 17.88
C PHE A 39 5.81 10.36 18.34
N ASP A 40 6.50 11.09 17.49
CA ASP A 40 7.75 11.76 17.81
C ASP A 40 7.57 12.77 18.96
N LYS A 41 6.53 13.62 18.90
CA LYS A 41 6.16 14.54 19.97
C LYS A 41 5.84 13.87 21.31
N ARG A 42 5.44 12.61 21.28
CA ARG A 42 5.19 11.80 22.49
C ARG A 42 6.45 11.12 23.05
N GLY A 43 7.61 11.39 22.46
CA GLY A 43 8.89 10.86 22.91
C GLY A 43 9.19 9.44 22.46
N HIS A 44 8.50 8.95 21.43
CA HIS A 44 8.81 7.63 20.87
C HIS A 44 9.96 7.75 19.88
N THR A 45 11.05 7.04 20.11
CA THR A 45 12.22 6.97 19.21
C THR A 45 11.89 6.26 17.92
N ASP A 46 10.96 5.30 17.97
CA ASP A 46 10.47 4.47 16.85
C ASP A 46 9.20 5.04 16.16
N SER A 47 9.02 6.37 16.21
CA SER A 47 7.82 7.08 15.73
C SER A 47 7.43 6.73 14.28
N TYR A 48 8.41 6.63 13.38
CA TYR A 48 8.18 6.28 11.97
C TYR A 48 7.68 4.85 11.80
N VAL A 49 8.30 3.90 12.49
CA VAL A 49 7.93 2.48 12.40
C VAL A 49 6.53 2.25 12.99
N ARG A 50 6.20 2.92 14.09
CA ARG A 50 4.85 2.89 14.68
C ARG A 50 3.79 3.45 13.75
N ALA A 51 4.08 4.57 13.09
CA ALA A 51 3.16 5.16 12.13
C ALA A 51 2.88 4.22 10.96
N ILE A 52 3.92 3.60 10.39
CA ILE A 52 3.80 2.61 9.31
C ILE A 52 3.01 1.39 9.78
N PHE A 53 3.33 0.85 10.95
CA PHE A 53 2.64 -0.31 11.52
C PHE A 53 1.14 -0.05 11.67
N LEU A 54 0.77 1.08 12.27
CA LEU A 54 -0.62 1.43 12.51
C LEU A 54 -1.39 1.63 11.19
N THR A 55 -0.82 2.36 10.24
CA THR A 55 -1.46 2.58 8.93
C THR A 55 -1.58 1.28 8.13
N THR A 56 -0.59 0.39 8.21
CA THR A 56 -0.65 -0.95 7.60
C THR A 56 -1.75 -1.80 8.25
N LEU A 57 -1.87 -1.78 9.57
CA LEU A 57 -2.89 -2.54 10.29
C LEU A 57 -4.32 -2.10 9.90
N ILE A 58 -4.53 -0.78 9.73
CA ILE A 58 -5.81 -0.24 9.26
C ILE A 58 -6.06 -0.57 7.78
N ALA A 59 -5.00 -0.61 6.97
CA ALA A 59 -5.11 -0.94 5.55
C ALA A 59 -5.55 -2.39 5.30
N ILE A 60 -5.17 -3.34 6.17
CA ILE A 60 -5.48 -4.77 6.00
C ILE A 60 -6.97 -5.02 5.73
N PRO A 61 -7.90 -4.68 6.64
CA PRO A 61 -9.32 -4.96 6.43
C PRO A 61 -9.89 -4.22 5.22
N LEU A 62 -9.42 -3.00 4.95
CA LEU A 62 -9.89 -2.19 3.83
C LEU A 62 -9.47 -2.79 2.49
N MET A 63 -8.20 -3.16 2.35
CA MET A 63 -7.63 -3.69 1.12
C MET A 63 -8.07 -5.14 0.84
N VAL A 64 -8.38 -5.91 1.86
CA VAL A 64 -8.93 -7.26 1.71
C VAL A 64 -10.42 -7.21 1.39
N ALA A 65 -11.18 -6.33 2.05
CA ALA A 65 -12.61 -6.23 1.84
C ALA A 65 -12.97 -5.61 0.47
N ALA A 66 -12.21 -4.61 0.01
CA ALA A 66 -12.51 -3.89 -1.23
C ALA A 66 -12.74 -4.82 -2.45
N PRO A 67 -11.83 -5.74 -2.81
CA PRO A 67 -12.05 -6.62 -3.96
C PRO A 67 -13.14 -7.67 -3.74
N LEU A 68 -13.52 -7.96 -2.50
CA LEU A 68 -14.55 -8.94 -2.17
C LEU A 68 -15.98 -8.37 -2.25
N THR A 69 -16.11 -7.05 -2.40
CA THR A 69 -17.43 -6.42 -2.56
C THR A 69 -18.03 -6.76 -3.92
N GLY A 70 -19.31 -7.18 -3.90
CA GLY A 70 -20.04 -7.56 -5.12
C GLY A 70 -20.41 -6.39 -6.04
N SER A 71 -20.22 -5.12 -5.62
CA SER A 71 -20.53 -3.93 -6.39
C SER A 71 -19.32 -3.04 -6.62
N ALA A 72 -19.24 -2.44 -7.82
CA ALA A 72 -18.17 -1.50 -8.18
C ALA A 72 -18.14 -0.28 -7.24
N GLU A 73 -19.31 0.21 -6.82
CA GLU A 73 -19.43 1.39 -5.95
C GLU A 73 -18.81 1.14 -4.58
N TRP A 74 -19.17 0.05 -3.90
CA TRP A 74 -18.59 -0.31 -2.61
C TRP A 74 -17.10 -0.59 -2.69
N ASN A 75 -16.65 -1.21 -3.79
CA ASN A 75 -15.23 -1.42 -4.04
C ASN A 75 -14.49 -0.08 -4.12
N LEU A 76 -15.00 0.88 -4.89
CA LEU A 76 -14.41 2.23 -4.98
C LEU A 76 -14.43 2.95 -3.64
N ILE A 77 -15.54 2.89 -2.88
CA ILE A 77 -15.66 3.54 -1.55
C ILE A 77 -14.60 3.00 -0.58
N LEU A 78 -14.39 1.69 -0.53
CA LEU A 78 -13.39 1.06 0.35
C LEU A 78 -11.96 1.32 -0.12
N LEU A 79 -11.75 1.50 -1.43
CA LEU A 79 -10.44 1.84 -1.97
C LEU A 79 -9.95 3.22 -1.55
N TRP A 80 -10.84 4.20 -1.33
CA TRP A 80 -10.44 5.54 -0.90
C TRP A 80 -9.62 5.53 0.40
N PRO A 81 -10.15 5.04 1.53
CA PRO A 81 -9.38 4.96 2.77
C PRO A 81 -8.23 3.95 2.68
N GLY A 82 -8.40 2.85 1.95
CA GLY A 82 -7.34 1.87 1.74
C GLY A 82 -6.12 2.46 1.04
N MET A 83 -6.32 3.22 -0.05
CA MET A 83 -5.26 3.90 -0.77
C MET A 83 -4.63 5.05 0.03
N ALA A 84 -5.41 5.75 0.87
CA ALA A 84 -4.86 6.73 1.80
C ALA A 84 -3.89 6.06 2.80
N MET A 85 -4.25 4.90 3.36
CA MET A 85 -3.36 4.17 4.27
C MET A 85 -2.12 3.64 3.54
N ALA A 86 -2.26 3.14 2.31
CA ALA A 86 -1.12 2.72 1.49
C ALA A 86 -0.19 3.90 1.13
N GLY A 87 -0.76 5.07 0.82
CA GLY A 87 0.00 6.30 0.58
C GLY A 87 0.80 6.74 1.81
N SER A 88 0.24 6.57 3.01
CA SER A 88 0.93 6.87 4.28
C SER A 88 2.23 6.07 4.44
N PHE A 89 2.20 4.81 4.09
CA PHE A 89 3.37 3.93 4.11
C PHE A 89 4.52 4.48 3.24
N LEU A 90 4.23 4.86 2.00
CA LEU A 90 5.25 5.40 1.09
C LEU A 90 5.87 6.69 1.60
N GLY A 91 5.03 7.60 2.13
CA GLY A 91 5.50 8.88 2.66
C GLY A 91 6.41 8.72 3.88
N VAL A 92 6.01 7.91 4.84
CA VAL A 92 6.77 7.70 6.08
C VAL A 92 8.08 6.97 5.82
N LEU A 93 8.08 5.95 4.95
CA LEU A 93 9.32 5.24 4.56
C LEU A 93 10.34 6.16 3.90
N ALA A 94 9.90 7.00 2.97
CA ALA A 94 10.80 7.95 2.31
C ALA A 94 11.46 8.89 3.33
N VAL A 95 10.70 9.43 4.27
CA VAL A 95 11.22 10.30 5.34
C VAL A 95 12.17 9.53 6.26
N SER A 96 11.83 8.30 6.67
CA SER A 96 12.68 7.47 7.52
C SER A 96 14.06 7.27 6.94
N ILE A 97 14.15 6.96 5.64
CA ILE A 97 15.43 6.78 4.94
C ILE A 97 16.26 8.07 4.94
N VAL A 98 15.61 9.21 4.67
CA VAL A 98 16.29 10.51 4.66
C VAL A 98 16.85 10.88 6.02
N VAL A 99 16.12 10.58 7.11
CA VAL A 99 16.54 10.92 8.47
C VAL A 99 17.77 10.14 8.92
N ILE A 100 17.88 8.86 8.59
CA ILE A 100 19.00 8.00 8.97
C ILE A 100 20.20 8.12 8.03
N THR A 101 20.05 8.79 6.87
CA THR A 101 21.09 8.86 5.85
C THR A 101 21.87 10.18 5.96
N PRO A 102 23.22 10.17 5.95
CA PRO A 102 24.04 11.37 5.88
C PRO A 102 23.68 12.24 4.65
N ASN A 103 23.81 13.56 4.80
CA ASN A 103 23.38 14.52 3.77
C ASN A 103 23.98 14.25 2.39
N GLU A 104 25.25 13.84 2.35
CA GLU A 104 26.01 13.59 1.12
C GLU A 104 25.47 12.40 0.33
N MET A 105 24.84 11.44 1.00
CA MET A 105 24.36 10.18 0.40
C MET A 105 22.84 10.13 0.22
N ARG A 106 22.09 11.11 0.72
CA ARG A 106 20.61 11.09 0.69
C ARG A 106 20.04 10.87 -0.71
N GLY A 107 20.59 11.55 -1.71
CA GLY A 107 20.14 11.39 -3.10
C GLY A 107 20.39 9.98 -3.64
N GLN A 108 21.56 9.41 -3.37
CA GLN A 108 21.92 8.07 -3.83
C GLN A 108 21.06 7.00 -3.17
N VAL A 109 20.93 7.04 -1.84
CA VAL A 109 20.13 6.07 -1.08
C VAL A 109 18.65 6.15 -1.48
N THR A 110 18.11 7.37 -1.64
CA THR A 110 16.73 7.55 -2.11
C THR A 110 16.54 7.01 -3.53
N ALA A 111 17.49 7.24 -4.43
CA ALA A 111 17.42 6.71 -5.79
C ALA A 111 17.42 5.18 -5.82
N VAL A 112 18.31 4.55 -5.04
CA VAL A 112 18.37 3.08 -4.91
C VAL A 112 17.08 2.55 -4.31
N TYR A 113 16.56 3.17 -3.26
CA TYR A 113 15.29 2.80 -2.65
C TYR A 113 14.14 2.84 -3.66
N LEU A 114 13.97 3.94 -4.39
CA LEU A 114 12.93 4.08 -5.40
C LEU A 114 13.09 3.06 -6.54
N PHE A 115 14.32 2.83 -6.99
CA PHE A 115 14.62 1.85 -8.03
C PHE A 115 14.21 0.43 -7.59
N VAL A 116 14.66 0.00 -6.42
CA VAL A 116 14.36 -1.33 -5.87
C VAL A 116 12.85 -1.49 -5.63
N THR A 117 12.20 -0.49 -5.02
CA THR A 117 10.77 -0.54 -4.71
C THR A 117 9.92 -0.61 -5.98
N ASN A 118 10.27 0.16 -7.02
CA ASN A 118 9.53 0.12 -8.28
C ASN A 118 9.75 -1.19 -9.03
N ILE A 119 10.99 -1.68 -9.16
CA ILE A 119 11.27 -2.93 -9.86
C ILE A 119 10.62 -4.10 -9.11
N LEU A 120 10.88 -4.25 -7.82
CA LEU A 120 10.32 -5.37 -7.05
C LEU A 120 8.79 -5.26 -6.94
N GLY A 121 8.26 -4.06 -6.69
CA GLY A 121 6.82 -3.85 -6.57
C GLY A 121 6.07 -4.13 -7.88
N MET A 122 6.54 -3.59 -9.00
CA MET A 122 5.91 -3.81 -10.30
C MET A 122 6.15 -5.23 -10.84
N ALA A 123 7.39 -5.71 -10.84
CA ALA A 123 7.71 -7.01 -11.40
C ALA A 123 7.14 -8.16 -10.55
N ILE A 124 7.41 -8.17 -9.24
CA ILE A 124 6.95 -9.25 -8.36
C ILE A 124 5.45 -9.15 -8.12
N GLY A 125 4.92 -7.95 -7.85
CA GLY A 125 3.49 -7.76 -7.54
C GLY A 125 2.58 -8.22 -8.68
N THR A 126 2.87 -7.80 -9.91
CA THR A 126 2.08 -8.20 -11.09
C THR A 126 2.25 -9.68 -11.43
N THR A 127 3.47 -10.21 -11.31
CA THR A 127 3.76 -11.62 -11.61
C THR A 127 3.10 -12.56 -10.60
N VAL A 128 3.16 -12.24 -9.30
CA VAL A 128 2.50 -13.04 -8.25
C VAL A 128 0.98 -13.02 -8.44
N LEU A 129 0.41 -11.87 -8.76
CA LEU A 129 -1.03 -11.76 -9.01
C LEU A 129 -1.46 -12.57 -10.24
N ALA A 130 -0.71 -12.47 -11.34
CA ALA A 130 -0.96 -13.25 -12.55
C ALA A 130 -0.82 -14.75 -12.27
N ALA A 131 0.26 -15.18 -11.61
CA ALA A 131 0.49 -16.57 -11.29
C ALA A 131 -0.62 -17.15 -10.38
N LEU A 132 -1.10 -16.41 -9.38
CA LEU A 132 -2.23 -16.84 -8.56
C LEU A 132 -3.51 -16.99 -9.37
N THR A 133 -3.78 -16.06 -10.29
CA THR A 133 -4.98 -16.12 -11.14
C THR A 133 -4.90 -17.29 -12.12
N ASP A 134 -3.76 -17.49 -12.77
CA ASP A 134 -3.61 -18.48 -13.86
C ASP A 134 -3.42 -19.90 -13.32
N PHE A 135 -2.67 -20.09 -12.24
CA PHE A 135 -2.33 -21.42 -11.74
C PHE A 135 -3.23 -21.91 -10.60
N PHE A 136 -3.69 -21.01 -9.72
CA PHE A 136 -4.45 -21.39 -8.53
C PHE A 136 -5.96 -21.32 -8.76
N PHE A 137 -6.44 -20.19 -9.28
CA PHE A 137 -7.87 -19.99 -9.49
C PHE A 137 -8.34 -20.47 -10.88
N LYS A 138 -7.47 -20.48 -11.90
CA LYS A 138 -7.73 -20.94 -13.27
C LYS A 138 -8.98 -20.32 -13.92
N ASP A 139 -9.44 -19.19 -13.42
CA ASP A 139 -10.61 -18.47 -13.90
C ASP A 139 -10.42 -16.96 -13.72
N ASP A 140 -10.47 -16.23 -14.84
CA ASP A 140 -10.36 -14.77 -14.86
C ASP A 140 -11.48 -14.07 -14.05
N ASN A 141 -12.62 -14.72 -13.85
CA ASN A 141 -13.72 -14.19 -13.04
C ASN A 141 -13.39 -14.18 -11.54
N LEU A 142 -12.41 -14.98 -11.10
CA LEU A 142 -11.96 -15.06 -9.71
C LEU A 142 -10.78 -14.10 -9.39
N LEU A 143 -10.49 -13.18 -10.30
CA LEU A 143 -9.42 -12.17 -10.11
C LEU A 143 -9.57 -11.38 -8.80
N HIS A 144 -10.79 -11.12 -8.35
CA HIS A 144 -11.05 -10.42 -7.09
C HIS A 144 -10.59 -11.23 -5.87
N TYR A 145 -10.72 -12.56 -5.91
CA TYR A 145 -10.17 -13.43 -4.85
C TYR A 145 -8.63 -13.48 -4.89
N SER A 146 -8.03 -13.46 -6.08
CA SER A 146 -6.56 -13.38 -6.22
C SER A 146 -6.03 -12.11 -5.58
N VAL A 147 -6.64 -10.96 -5.85
CA VAL A 147 -6.26 -9.67 -5.26
C VAL A 147 -6.45 -9.69 -3.74
N ALA A 148 -7.60 -10.17 -3.25
CA ALA A 148 -7.86 -10.29 -1.82
C ALA A 148 -6.84 -11.19 -1.12
N THR A 149 -6.47 -12.32 -1.73
CA THR A 149 -5.50 -13.27 -1.18
C THR A 149 -4.10 -12.64 -1.10
N VAL A 150 -3.66 -11.95 -2.14
CA VAL A 150 -2.38 -11.21 -2.12
C VAL A 150 -2.38 -10.18 -1.00
N CYS A 151 -3.44 -9.37 -0.89
CA CYS A 151 -3.55 -8.39 0.18
C CYS A 151 -3.56 -9.05 1.57
N ALA A 152 -4.34 -10.12 1.75
CA ALA A 152 -4.44 -10.85 3.02
C ALA A 152 -3.14 -11.53 3.45
N LEU A 153 -2.23 -11.80 2.52
CA LEU A 153 -0.96 -12.47 2.80
C LEU A 153 0.16 -11.45 3.04
N PHE A 154 0.30 -10.47 2.16
CA PHE A 154 1.43 -9.53 2.18
C PHE A 154 1.27 -8.40 3.19
N TYR A 155 0.06 -7.87 3.42
CA TYR A 155 -0.14 -6.81 4.42
C TYR A 155 0.10 -7.28 5.86
N PRO A 156 -0.43 -8.43 6.33
CA PRO A 156 -0.10 -8.96 7.66
C PRO A 156 1.38 -9.32 7.78
N LEU A 157 1.99 -9.89 6.73
CA LEU A 157 3.42 -10.17 6.72
C LEU A 157 4.23 -8.89 6.92
N ALA A 158 3.90 -7.82 6.20
CA ALA A 158 4.53 -6.52 6.38
C ALA A 158 4.31 -5.98 7.80
N ALA A 159 3.10 -6.08 8.35
CA ALA A 159 2.81 -5.65 9.72
C ALA A 159 3.66 -6.41 10.75
N VAL A 160 3.84 -7.73 10.58
CA VAL A 160 4.71 -8.54 11.45
C VAL A 160 6.16 -8.07 11.37
N PHE A 161 6.69 -7.81 10.17
CA PHE A 161 8.05 -7.28 10.01
C PHE A 161 8.22 -5.91 10.69
N PHE A 162 7.25 -5.00 10.57
CA PHE A 162 7.30 -3.71 11.27
C PHE A 162 7.21 -3.87 12.78
N TRP A 163 6.38 -4.78 13.27
CA TRP A 163 6.31 -5.09 14.70
C TRP A 163 7.66 -5.54 15.26
N PHE A 164 8.34 -6.47 14.59
CA PHE A 164 9.67 -6.92 15.01
C PHE A 164 10.77 -5.86 14.84
N SER A 165 10.56 -4.88 14.00
CA SER A 165 11.49 -3.77 13.79
C SER A 165 11.42 -2.70 14.89
N MET A 166 10.29 -2.58 15.63
CA MET A 166 10.12 -1.58 16.68
C MET A 166 11.18 -1.65 17.79
N PRO A 167 11.51 -2.82 18.38
CA PRO A 167 12.49 -2.90 19.46
C PRO A 167 13.95 -2.67 19.01
N ALA A 168 14.20 -2.61 17.71
CA ALA A 168 15.54 -2.40 17.16
C ALA A 168 15.87 -0.90 16.96
N TYR A 169 14.91 0.00 17.15
CA TYR A 169 15.02 1.45 17.09
C TYR A 169 15.04 2.03 18.49
#